data_5e985518206f6f6dea3a1745849fe6c9
#
_entry.id   5e985518206f6f6dea3a1745849fe6c9
#
_cell.length_a   1.000
_cell.length_b   1.000
_cell.length_c   1.000
_cell.angle_alpha   90.00
_cell.angle_beta   90.00
_cell.angle_gamma   90.00
#
_symmetry.space_group_name_H-M   'P 1'
#
loop_
_entity.id
_entity.type
_entity.pdbx_description
1 polymer ?
#
loop_
_entity_poly.entity_id
_entity_poly.type
_entity_poly.pdbx_seq_one_letter_code
_entity_poly.pdbx_strand_id
1 'polypeptide(L)'
;MKKHKVYLQELSAEFSEADYSKFYEVVMRRIENGELVPMKSAKNNGRKPALPLCFWEYEKEADYTELYEELKYRYHPRINTFYYREHPECYERDREKLQLLSDYLKDHSELLLVQETMNERSFEIFHREKYFQREGGLEFCRKIGISREQLAFYETSEPLSYYSRSKQTPQNILIVENKDTFFDIRRCMNAGHDRILGKQFGTVIYGAGKGIWKTFADYVNGAESYFLGDNELFYFGDLDYEGILIYEHLLEQKEYQWDRQGNGSAGMIQLFRKAYEAMLDKALQIGFSALPDMKEKQNSNIGTVFLDVFDEERRRQIHEI
;
A
#
# COMPACT_ATOMS: atom_id res chain seq x y z
N MET A 1 -38.00 8.80 12.75
CA MET A 1 -37.40 9.63 13.84
C MET A 1 -36.89 8.74 14.95
N LYS A 2 -35.58 8.69 15.17
CA LYS A 2 -35.02 8.03 16.36
C LYS A 2 -35.26 8.93 17.57
N LYS A 3 -35.62 8.33 18.70
CA LYS A 3 -35.77 9.06 19.97
C LYS A 3 -34.98 8.34 21.04
N HIS A 4 -34.39 9.11 21.93
CA HIS A 4 -33.72 8.59 23.10
C HIS A 4 -34.13 9.39 24.34
N LYS A 5 -33.89 8.82 25.50
CA LYS A 5 -34.23 9.45 26.76
C LYS A 5 -33.03 10.31 27.20
N VAL A 6 -33.28 11.58 27.54
CA VAL A 6 -32.26 12.50 28.03
C VAL A 6 -32.69 13.09 29.34
N TYR A 7 -31.76 13.25 30.28
CA TYR A 7 -32.01 13.87 31.57
C TYR A 7 -31.62 15.37 31.56
N LEU A 8 -32.37 16.18 32.29
CA LEU A 8 -32.11 17.62 32.43
C LEU A 8 -30.67 17.91 32.85
N GLN A 9 -30.08 17.03 33.64
CA GLN A 9 -28.70 17.13 34.13
C GLN A 9 -27.68 17.00 32.97
N GLU A 10 -27.93 16.16 31.99
CA GLU A 10 -27.11 15.99 30.80
C GLU A 10 -27.17 17.23 29.93
N LEU A 11 -28.36 17.81 29.75
CA LEU A 11 -28.57 19.07 29.01
C LEU A 11 -27.94 20.27 29.68
N SER A 12 -27.76 20.23 31.01
CA SER A 12 -27.16 21.32 31.76
C SER A 12 -25.64 21.27 31.86
N ALA A 13 -25.00 20.23 31.38
CA ALA A 13 -23.54 20.04 31.55
C ALA A 13 -22.69 21.14 30.91
N GLU A 14 -23.23 21.84 29.91
CA GLU A 14 -22.55 22.96 29.21
C GLU A 14 -22.85 24.35 29.83
N PHE A 15 -23.72 24.41 30.85
CA PHE A 15 -24.16 25.68 31.48
C PHE A 15 -23.69 25.77 32.94
N SER A 16 -23.17 26.94 33.32
CA SER A 16 -22.88 27.20 34.73
C SER A 16 -24.16 27.39 35.55
N GLU A 17 -24.14 27.09 36.85
CA GLU A 17 -25.31 27.27 37.73
C GLU A 17 -25.85 28.70 37.76
N ALA A 18 -25.01 29.70 37.46
CA ALA A 18 -25.39 31.12 37.39
C ALA A 18 -26.24 31.50 36.17
N ASP A 19 -26.26 30.67 35.14
CA ASP A 19 -26.93 30.95 33.86
C ASP A 19 -28.27 30.22 33.68
N TYR A 20 -28.96 29.89 34.76
CA TYR A 20 -30.20 29.11 34.68
C TYR A 20 -31.28 29.74 33.79
N SER A 21 -31.39 31.04 33.71
CA SER A 21 -32.36 31.69 32.81
C SER A 21 -32.07 31.40 31.35
N LYS A 22 -30.83 31.49 30.95
CA LYS A 22 -30.41 31.16 29.59
C LYS A 22 -30.61 29.66 29.28
N PHE A 23 -30.26 28.80 30.23
CA PHE A 23 -30.50 27.38 30.11
C PHE A 23 -32.00 27.06 29.91
N TYR A 24 -32.87 27.70 30.74
CA TYR A 24 -34.31 27.57 30.60
C TYR A 24 -34.80 27.97 29.20
N GLU A 25 -34.36 29.10 28.67
CA GLU A 25 -34.71 29.59 27.35
C GLU A 25 -34.28 28.60 26.22
N VAL A 26 -33.09 28.02 26.34
CA VAL A 26 -32.61 27.03 25.39
C VAL A 26 -33.44 25.76 25.42
N VAL A 27 -33.76 25.24 26.60
CA VAL A 27 -34.61 24.06 26.77
C VAL A 27 -36.02 24.32 26.25
N MET A 28 -36.61 25.48 26.55
CA MET A 28 -37.96 25.84 26.07
C MET A 28 -37.98 25.96 24.54
N ARG A 29 -36.98 26.60 23.95
CA ARG A 29 -36.85 26.66 22.47
C ARG A 29 -36.77 25.29 21.86
N ARG A 30 -36.02 24.38 22.45
CA ARG A 30 -35.94 22.97 21.95
C ARG A 30 -37.27 22.22 22.12
N ILE A 31 -38.07 22.54 23.15
CA ILE A 31 -39.42 21.99 23.32
C ILE A 31 -40.36 22.59 22.26
N GLU A 32 -40.34 23.88 22.03
CA GLU A 32 -41.16 24.56 21.01
C GLU A 32 -40.84 24.04 19.59
N ASN A 33 -39.57 23.77 19.31
CA ASN A 33 -39.15 23.17 18.04
C ASN A 33 -39.48 21.67 17.92
N GLY A 34 -40.02 21.04 18.98
CA GLY A 34 -40.32 19.61 18.98
C GLY A 34 -39.11 18.67 19.11
N GLU A 35 -37.93 19.24 19.39
CA GLU A 35 -36.67 18.48 19.60
C GLU A 35 -36.68 17.75 20.95
N LEU A 36 -37.29 18.38 21.96
CA LEU A 36 -37.47 17.81 23.29
C LEU A 36 -38.95 17.70 23.63
N VAL A 37 -39.39 16.55 24.07
CA VAL A 37 -40.75 16.35 24.56
C VAL A 37 -40.71 15.90 26.03
N PRO A 38 -41.29 16.71 26.98
CA PRO A 38 -41.35 16.33 28.38
C PRO A 38 -41.97 14.97 28.61
N MET A 39 -41.37 14.12 29.42
CA MET A 39 -41.95 12.85 29.79
C MET A 39 -43.08 13.08 30.80
N LYS A 40 -44.27 12.52 30.54
CA LYS A 40 -45.49 12.67 31.41
C LYS A 40 -45.25 12.26 32.86
N SER A 41 -44.32 11.37 33.12
CA SER A 41 -43.98 10.84 34.43
C SER A 41 -42.81 11.59 35.13
N ALA A 42 -42.22 12.59 34.45
CA ALA A 42 -41.06 13.29 34.96
C ALA A 42 -41.44 14.27 36.05
N LYS A 43 -40.68 14.25 37.16
CA LYS A 43 -40.75 15.28 38.21
C LYS A 43 -40.10 16.55 37.71
N ASN A 44 -40.43 17.69 38.33
CA ASN A 44 -39.79 18.98 38.03
C ASN A 44 -38.53 19.18 38.89
N ASN A 45 -37.65 20.03 38.44
CA ASN A 45 -36.35 20.34 39.07
C ASN A 45 -36.45 21.25 40.30
N GLY A 46 -37.65 21.71 40.69
CA GLY A 46 -37.90 22.53 41.84
C GLY A 46 -37.42 24.01 41.70
N ARG A 47 -36.89 24.43 40.56
CA ARG A 47 -36.49 25.84 40.29
C ARG A 47 -37.67 26.64 39.74
N LYS A 48 -37.52 27.97 39.66
CA LYS A 48 -38.51 28.90 39.07
C LYS A 48 -37.84 29.70 37.96
N PRO A 49 -38.32 29.57 36.68
CA PRO A 49 -39.39 28.68 36.23
C PRO A 49 -38.96 27.20 36.26
N ALA A 50 -39.89 26.28 36.44
CA ALA A 50 -39.61 24.86 36.61
C ALA A 50 -39.41 24.16 35.25
N LEU A 51 -38.47 23.21 35.18
CA LEU A 51 -38.24 22.32 34.03
C LEU A 51 -38.46 20.85 34.46
N PRO A 52 -39.00 20.02 33.56
CA PRO A 52 -39.03 18.56 33.76
C PRO A 52 -37.62 17.99 33.90
N LEU A 53 -37.47 16.94 34.73
CA LEU A 53 -36.17 16.28 34.91
C LEU A 53 -35.77 15.32 33.77
N CYS A 54 -36.71 15.03 32.87
CA CYS A 54 -36.51 14.02 31.83
C CYS A 54 -37.34 14.32 30.59
N PHE A 55 -36.74 14.11 29.44
CA PHE A 55 -37.34 14.37 28.15
C PHE A 55 -37.12 13.16 27.21
N TRP A 56 -37.97 13.05 26.19
CA TRP A 56 -37.64 12.39 24.92
C TRP A 56 -36.98 13.39 24.02
N GLU A 57 -35.77 13.13 23.57
CA GLU A 57 -35.07 13.87 22.53
C GLU A 57 -35.30 13.19 21.19
N TYR A 58 -35.77 13.96 20.23
CA TYR A 58 -36.03 13.53 18.87
C TYR A 58 -34.92 14.07 17.96
N GLU A 59 -34.17 13.16 17.35
CA GLU A 59 -33.23 13.55 16.30
C GLU A 59 -34.04 14.06 15.09
N LYS A 60 -33.76 15.26 14.60
CA LYS A 60 -34.26 15.72 13.33
C LYS A 60 -33.70 14.78 12.26
N GLU A 61 -34.55 14.18 11.46
CA GLU A 61 -34.11 13.56 10.22
C GLU A 61 -33.51 14.66 9.35
N ALA A 62 -32.24 14.46 8.95
CA ALA A 62 -31.60 15.38 8.03
C ALA A 62 -32.39 15.38 6.72
N ASP A 63 -32.73 16.55 6.21
CA ASP A 63 -33.37 16.70 4.90
C ASP A 63 -32.28 16.57 3.82
N TYR A 64 -32.26 15.42 3.15
CA TYR A 64 -31.30 15.13 2.09
C TYR A 64 -31.86 15.42 0.68
N THR A 65 -32.98 16.12 0.56
CA THR A 65 -33.63 16.37 -0.74
C THR A 65 -32.71 17.08 -1.71
N GLU A 66 -32.08 18.19 -1.30
CA GLU A 66 -31.12 18.92 -2.13
C GLU A 66 -29.90 18.08 -2.49
N LEU A 67 -29.40 17.26 -1.56
CA LEU A 67 -28.29 16.34 -1.77
C LEU A 67 -28.62 15.30 -2.85
N TYR A 68 -29.82 14.73 -2.83
CA TYR A 68 -30.22 13.74 -3.82
C TYR A 68 -30.39 14.36 -5.22
N GLU A 69 -30.88 15.57 -5.33
CA GLU A 69 -30.91 16.31 -6.61
C GLU A 69 -29.50 16.58 -7.13
N GLU A 70 -28.58 16.99 -6.25
CA GLU A 70 -27.18 17.21 -6.60
C GLU A 70 -26.50 15.92 -7.08
N LEU A 71 -26.65 14.81 -6.36
CA LEU A 71 -26.11 13.50 -6.75
C LEU A 71 -26.65 13.00 -8.09
N LYS A 72 -27.85 13.41 -8.49
CA LYS A 72 -28.50 12.96 -9.71
C LYS A 72 -28.07 13.72 -10.95
N TYR A 73 -27.80 15.01 -10.84
CA TYR A 73 -27.66 15.87 -12.00
C TYR A 73 -26.33 16.60 -12.13
N ARG A 74 -25.54 16.70 -11.07
CA ARG A 74 -24.34 17.54 -11.02
C ARG A 74 -23.12 16.89 -11.62
N TYR A 75 -22.94 15.59 -11.39
CA TYR A 75 -21.69 14.90 -11.67
C TYR A 75 -21.63 14.28 -13.06
N HIS A 76 -20.39 14.04 -13.53
CA HIS A 76 -20.16 13.38 -14.81
C HIS A 76 -20.79 11.97 -14.83
N PRO A 77 -21.40 11.51 -15.96
CA PRO A 77 -22.12 10.23 -16.05
C PRO A 77 -21.31 8.97 -15.72
N ARG A 78 -19.97 9.02 -15.82
CA ARG A 78 -19.10 7.92 -15.40
C ARG A 78 -19.05 7.73 -13.88
N ILE A 79 -19.41 8.75 -13.09
CA ILE A 79 -19.38 8.70 -11.62
C ILE A 79 -20.66 8.04 -11.12
N ASN A 80 -20.52 6.87 -10.49
CA ASN A 80 -21.65 6.22 -9.86
C ASN A 80 -21.88 6.81 -8.47
N THR A 81 -22.98 7.52 -8.30
CA THR A 81 -23.34 8.19 -7.03
C THR A 81 -24.18 7.32 -6.09
N PHE A 82 -24.43 6.05 -6.43
CA PHE A 82 -25.32 5.17 -5.65
C PHE A 82 -24.86 5.01 -4.22
N TYR A 83 -23.55 4.85 -3.98
CA TYR A 83 -22.98 4.75 -2.62
C TYR A 83 -23.41 5.92 -1.72
N TYR A 84 -23.40 7.14 -2.23
CA TYR A 84 -23.74 8.34 -1.45
C TYR A 84 -25.25 8.51 -1.22
N ARG A 85 -26.09 7.84 -2.00
CA ARG A 85 -27.54 7.78 -1.72
C ARG A 85 -27.83 6.89 -0.51
N GLU A 86 -27.04 5.83 -0.35
CA GLU A 86 -27.13 4.92 0.80
C GLU A 86 -26.39 5.48 2.04
N HIS A 87 -25.40 6.36 1.82
CA HIS A 87 -24.50 6.92 2.83
C HIS A 87 -24.37 8.44 2.71
N PRO A 88 -25.46 9.21 2.94
CA PRO A 88 -25.44 10.67 2.75
C PRO A 88 -24.45 11.39 3.68
N GLU A 89 -24.14 10.82 4.85
CA GLU A 89 -23.13 11.34 5.77
C GLU A 89 -21.70 11.32 5.21
N CYS A 90 -21.43 10.41 4.26
CA CYS A 90 -20.14 10.34 3.57
C CYS A 90 -20.02 11.39 2.45
N TYR A 91 -21.16 11.86 1.93
CA TYR A 91 -21.19 12.79 0.81
C TYR A 91 -20.55 14.14 1.16
N GLU A 92 -20.89 14.72 2.28
CA GLU A 92 -20.34 16.01 2.73
C GLU A 92 -18.81 15.99 2.76
N ARG A 93 -18.22 14.90 3.23
CA ARG A 93 -16.77 14.74 3.29
C ARG A 93 -16.14 14.60 1.90
N ASP A 94 -16.81 13.90 0.98
CA ASP A 94 -16.25 13.53 -0.31
C ASP A 94 -16.71 14.47 -1.45
N ARG A 95 -17.63 15.43 -1.19
CA ARG A 95 -18.27 16.34 -2.14
C ARG A 95 -17.26 17.12 -3.00
N GLU A 96 -16.25 17.71 -2.36
CA GLU A 96 -15.21 18.47 -3.08
C GLU A 96 -14.45 17.57 -4.07
N LYS A 97 -14.09 16.36 -3.64
CA LYS A 97 -13.36 15.38 -4.46
C LYS A 97 -14.22 14.86 -5.62
N LEU A 98 -15.51 14.65 -5.38
CA LEU A 98 -16.48 14.32 -6.45
C LEU A 98 -16.55 15.43 -7.49
N GLN A 99 -16.55 16.69 -7.05
CA GLN A 99 -16.58 17.83 -7.95
C GLN A 99 -15.31 17.92 -8.79
N LEU A 100 -14.12 17.85 -8.14
CA LEU A 100 -12.83 17.89 -8.85
C LEU A 100 -12.73 16.79 -9.91
N LEU A 101 -13.07 15.56 -9.55
CA LEU A 101 -13.05 14.45 -10.51
C LEU A 101 -14.08 14.64 -11.63
N SER A 102 -15.28 15.11 -11.30
CA SER A 102 -16.33 15.35 -12.30
C SER A 102 -15.91 16.40 -13.32
N ASP A 103 -15.32 17.50 -12.85
CA ASP A 103 -14.87 18.58 -13.72
C ASP A 103 -13.68 18.12 -14.57
N TYR A 104 -12.74 17.38 -13.99
CA TYR A 104 -11.64 16.77 -14.72
C TYR A 104 -12.13 15.83 -15.85
N LEU A 105 -13.12 14.99 -15.58
CA LEU A 105 -13.70 14.08 -16.57
C LEU A 105 -14.45 14.82 -17.69
N LYS A 106 -14.99 16.03 -17.42
CA LYS A 106 -15.67 16.87 -18.40
C LYS A 106 -14.69 17.64 -19.28
N ASP A 107 -13.71 18.27 -18.63
CA ASP A 107 -12.91 19.33 -19.25
C ASP A 107 -11.53 18.83 -19.73
N HIS A 108 -11.07 17.67 -19.23
CA HIS A 108 -9.73 17.14 -19.49
C HIS A 108 -9.73 15.65 -19.89
N SER A 109 -10.82 15.17 -20.50
CA SER A 109 -10.94 13.77 -20.91
C SER A 109 -9.89 13.33 -21.94
N GLU A 110 -9.31 14.24 -22.69
CA GLU A 110 -8.23 13.99 -23.65
C GLU A 110 -6.93 13.56 -22.95
N LEU A 111 -6.67 14.04 -21.73
CA LEU A 111 -5.49 13.65 -20.95
C LEU A 111 -5.55 12.17 -20.53
N LEU A 112 -6.75 11.58 -20.47
CA LEU A 112 -6.95 10.17 -20.18
C LEU A 112 -6.60 9.24 -21.35
N LEU A 113 -6.22 9.77 -22.50
CA LEU A 113 -5.71 9.01 -23.63
C LEU A 113 -4.23 8.61 -23.44
N VAL A 114 -3.52 9.27 -22.53
CA VAL A 114 -2.12 9.04 -22.23
C VAL A 114 -1.97 8.58 -20.79
N GLN A 115 -1.27 7.48 -20.58
CA GLN A 115 -0.94 7.01 -19.24
C GLN A 115 0.15 7.86 -18.62
N GLU A 116 -0.01 8.14 -17.33
CA GLU A 116 1.01 8.80 -16.52
C GLU A 116 1.13 8.14 -15.14
N THR A 117 2.04 8.63 -14.30
CA THR A 117 2.22 8.05 -12.97
C THR A 117 1.00 8.32 -12.07
N MET A 118 0.74 7.42 -11.13
CA MET A 118 -0.36 7.56 -10.18
C MET A 118 -0.32 8.90 -9.41
N ASN A 119 0.88 9.37 -9.06
CA ASN A 119 1.06 10.59 -8.29
C ASN A 119 0.79 11.86 -9.14
N GLU A 120 1.20 11.86 -10.40
CA GLU A 120 0.90 12.94 -11.34
C GLU A 120 -0.60 13.03 -11.60
N ARG A 121 -1.24 11.92 -11.93
CA ARG A 121 -2.71 11.87 -12.12
C ARG A 121 -3.46 12.28 -10.86
N SER A 122 -2.98 11.90 -9.70
CA SER A 122 -3.51 12.32 -8.41
C SER A 122 -3.44 13.84 -8.23
N PHE A 123 -2.32 14.43 -8.59
CA PHE A 123 -2.14 15.89 -8.51
C PHE A 123 -2.98 16.64 -9.53
N GLU A 124 -3.06 16.16 -10.77
CA GLU A 124 -3.90 16.78 -11.82
C GLU A 124 -5.37 16.85 -11.39
N ILE A 125 -5.92 15.78 -10.85
CA ILE A 125 -7.34 15.70 -10.50
C ILE A 125 -7.64 16.39 -9.18
N PHE A 126 -6.84 16.12 -8.13
CA PHE A 126 -7.16 16.46 -6.74
C PHE A 126 -6.27 17.55 -6.15
N HIS A 127 -5.26 18.02 -6.91
CA HIS A 127 -4.22 18.94 -6.44
C HIS A 127 -3.45 18.41 -5.22
N ARG A 128 -3.38 17.06 -5.10
CA ARG A 128 -2.74 16.32 -4.01
C ARG A 128 -2.00 15.10 -4.59
N GLU A 129 -0.67 15.17 -4.61
CA GLU A 129 0.20 14.16 -5.23
C GLU A 129 -0.06 12.73 -4.71
N LYS A 130 -0.29 12.57 -3.40
CA LYS A 130 -0.39 11.25 -2.74
C LYS A 130 -1.82 10.86 -2.35
N TYR A 131 -2.84 11.51 -2.92
CA TYR A 131 -4.23 11.20 -2.58
C TYR A 131 -4.59 9.76 -2.90
N PHE A 132 -4.24 9.25 -4.08
CA PHE A 132 -4.47 7.84 -4.42
C PHE A 132 -3.67 6.89 -3.53
N GLN A 133 -2.41 7.21 -3.27
CA GLN A 133 -1.50 6.30 -2.59
C GLN A 133 -1.71 6.21 -1.07
N ARG A 134 -2.03 7.34 -0.40
CA ARG A 134 -1.99 7.45 1.07
C ARG A 134 -3.24 8.01 1.72
N GLU A 135 -4.10 8.70 0.99
CA GLU A 135 -5.21 9.46 1.57
C GLU A 135 -6.58 8.86 1.22
N GLY A 136 -6.62 7.60 0.80
CA GLY A 136 -7.85 6.87 0.53
C GLY A 136 -8.44 7.10 -0.85
N GLY A 137 -7.70 7.69 -1.80
CA GLY A 137 -8.19 8.00 -3.14
C GLY A 137 -8.60 6.77 -3.94
N LEU A 138 -7.89 5.64 -3.81
CA LEU A 138 -8.31 4.39 -4.47
C LEU A 138 -9.62 3.85 -3.90
N GLU A 139 -9.83 3.97 -2.60
CA GLU A 139 -11.09 3.59 -1.95
C GLU A 139 -12.24 4.52 -2.40
N PHE A 140 -11.97 5.82 -2.49
CA PHE A 140 -12.91 6.79 -3.05
C PHE A 140 -13.31 6.42 -4.49
N CYS A 141 -12.35 6.14 -5.38
CA CYS A 141 -12.63 5.70 -6.76
C CYS A 141 -13.48 4.42 -6.80
N ARG A 142 -13.19 3.45 -5.92
CA ARG A 142 -13.98 2.21 -5.82
C ARG A 142 -15.43 2.47 -5.45
N LYS A 143 -15.71 3.39 -4.51
CA LYS A 143 -17.08 3.78 -4.12
C LYS A 143 -17.91 4.33 -5.27
N ILE A 144 -17.26 5.01 -6.19
CA ILE A 144 -17.92 5.67 -7.33
C ILE A 144 -17.77 4.90 -8.64
N GLY A 145 -17.24 3.69 -8.60
CA GLY A 145 -17.13 2.80 -9.76
C GLY A 145 -16.12 3.26 -10.82
N ILE A 146 -15.11 4.03 -10.45
CA ILE A 146 -14.03 4.47 -11.35
C ILE A 146 -12.81 3.58 -11.15
N SER A 147 -12.33 2.95 -12.22
CA SER A 147 -11.14 2.10 -12.20
C SER A 147 -9.85 2.86 -12.51
N ARG A 148 -8.71 2.23 -12.25
CA ARG A 148 -7.37 2.77 -12.58
C ARG A 148 -7.20 2.96 -14.09
N GLU A 149 -7.69 2.02 -14.87
CA GLU A 149 -7.62 2.03 -16.32
C GLU A 149 -8.43 3.20 -16.90
N GLN A 150 -9.57 3.53 -16.28
CA GLN A 150 -10.39 4.67 -16.67
C GLN A 150 -9.73 6.02 -16.37
N LEU A 151 -8.84 6.08 -15.39
CA LEU A 151 -8.04 7.25 -15.06
C LEU A 151 -6.66 7.24 -15.71
N ALA A 152 -6.35 6.21 -16.49
CA ALA A 152 -5.13 6.07 -17.27
C ALA A 152 -3.85 6.34 -16.46
N PHE A 153 -3.71 5.74 -15.28
CA PHE A 153 -2.48 5.84 -14.50
C PHE A 153 -1.87 4.47 -14.19
N TYR A 154 -0.56 4.47 -13.97
CA TYR A 154 0.20 3.32 -13.55
C TYR A 154 0.97 3.58 -12.25
N GLU A 155 1.23 2.52 -11.50
CA GLU A 155 2.04 2.58 -10.29
C GLU A 155 3.51 2.50 -10.66
N THR A 156 4.33 3.35 -10.05
CA THR A 156 5.78 3.31 -10.18
C THR A 156 6.38 2.47 -9.06
N SER A 157 7.46 1.79 -9.37
CA SER A 157 8.34 1.12 -8.41
C SER A 157 9.59 1.95 -8.15
N GLU A 158 10.32 1.61 -7.08
CA GLU A 158 11.65 2.16 -6.88
C GLU A 158 12.57 1.68 -8.01
N PRO A 159 13.38 2.57 -8.62
CA PRO A 159 14.23 2.20 -9.75
C PRO A 159 15.21 1.09 -9.41
N LEU A 160 15.37 0.15 -10.32
CA LEU A 160 16.30 -0.94 -10.20
C LEU A 160 17.74 -0.49 -10.52
N SER A 161 18.68 -0.80 -9.64
CA SER A 161 20.10 -0.61 -9.92
C SER A 161 20.69 -1.83 -10.60
N TYR A 162 21.13 -1.68 -11.85
CA TYR A 162 21.71 -2.78 -12.61
C TYR A 162 22.84 -2.31 -13.53
N TYR A 163 23.56 -3.28 -14.08
CA TYR A 163 24.49 -3.10 -15.19
C TYR A 163 24.30 -4.23 -16.20
N SER A 164 24.10 -3.88 -17.47
CA SER A 164 23.98 -4.84 -18.57
C SER A 164 25.13 -4.66 -19.55
N ARG A 165 25.90 -5.71 -19.72
CA ARG A 165 26.89 -5.84 -20.81
C ARG A 165 26.20 -6.24 -22.11
N SER A 166 25.16 -7.06 -22.02
CA SER A 166 24.34 -7.53 -23.16
C SER A 166 22.90 -7.12 -22.96
N LYS A 167 22.28 -6.61 -24.03
CA LYS A 167 20.83 -6.35 -24.12
C LYS A 167 20.10 -7.45 -24.91
N GLN A 168 20.81 -8.54 -25.22
CA GLN A 168 20.20 -9.69 -25.91
C GLN A 168 19.43 -10.58 -24.93
N THR A 169 18.40 -11.25 -25.45
CA THR A 169 17.62 -12.24 -24.72
C THR A 169 17.51 -13.49 -25.60
N PRO A 170 17.55 -14.71 -25.03
CA PRO A 170 17.71 -15.03 -23.60
C PRO A 170 19.13 -14.77 -23.06
N GLN A 171 19.22 -14.41 -21.77
CA GLN A 171 20.49 -14.28 -21.06
C GLN A 171 20.37 -14.72 -19.60
N ASN A 172 21.51 -14.98 -18.95
CA ASN A 172 21.53 -15.14 -17.50
C ASN A 172 21.70 -13.76 -16.85
N ILE A 173 20.89 -13.51 -15.83
CA ILE A 173 20.89 -12.29 -15.03
C ILE A 173 21.23 -12.66 -13.59
N LEU A 174 22.22 -12.00 -12.99
CA LEU A 174 22.63 -12.26 -11.63
C LEU A 174 22.16 -11.12 -10.70
N ILE A 175 21.37 -11.47 -9.69
CA ILE A 175 20.98 -10.57 -8.61
C ILE A 175 21.98 -10.77 -7.48
N VAL A 176 22.69 -9.73 -7.06
CA VAL A 176 23.64 -9.78 -5.95
C VAL A 176 23.19 -8.85 -4.82
N GLU A 177 23.21 -9.35 -3.61
CA GLU A 177 22.78 -8.61 -2.43
C GLU A 177 23.79 -7.52 -2.05
N ASN A 178 25.07 -7.89 -2.01
CA ASN A 178 26.15 -7.06 -1.48
C ASN A 178 26.61 -6.02 -2.50
N LYS A 179 26.77 -4.77 -2.04
CA LYS A 179 27.19 -3.63 -2.87
C LYS A 179 28.58 -3.84 -3.48
N ASP A 180 29.54 -4.26 -2.69
CA ASP A 180 30.92 -4.38 -3.15
C ASP A 180 31.04 -5.50 -4.18
N THR A 181 30.36 -6.62 -3.98
CA THR A 181 30.23 -7.72 -4.95
C THR A 181 29.64 -7.23 -6.26
N PHE A 182 28.58 -6.42 -6.22
CA PHE A 182 27.99 -5.81 -7.43
C PHE A 182 29.00 -4.95 -8.18
N PHE A 183 29.75 -4.09 -7.47
CA PHE A 183 30.74 -3.23 -8.10
C PHE A 183 31.90 -4.00 -8.70
N ASP A 184 32.38 -5.04 -8.04
CA ASP A 184 33.46 -5.90 -8.56
C ASP A 184 33.02 -6.66 -9.80
N ILE A 185 31.84 -7.27 -9.79
CA ILE A 185 31.28 -7.97 -10.94
C ILE A 185 31.08 -6.98 -12.10
N ARG A 186 30.50 -5.81 -11.87
CA ARG A 186 30.35 -4.77 -12.87
C ARG A 186 31.68 -4.36 -13.49
N ARG A 187 32.71 -4.21 -12.67
CA ARG A 187 34.08 -3.88 -13.14
C ARG A 187 34.65 -5.00 -14.01
N CYS A 188 34.49 -6.26 -13.61
CA CYS A 188 34.92 -7.41 -14.40
C CYS A 188 34.18 -7.49 -15.74
N MET A 189 32.86 -7.31 -15.72
CA MET A 189 32.04 -7.30 -16.94
C MET A 189 32.44 -6.16 -17.90
N ASN A 190 32.73 -4.97 -17.36
CA ASN A 190 33.26 -3.85 -18.15
C ASN A 190 34.61 -4.18 -18.82
N ALA A 191 35.46 -4.94 -18.14
CA ALA A 191 36.75 -5.39 -18.67
C ALA A 191 36.64 -6.56 -19.66
N GLY A 192 35.44 -7.03 -19.94
CA GLY A 192 35.22 -8.13 -20.87
C GLY A 192 35.07 -9.51 -20.23
N HIS A 193 35.12 -9.60 -18.90
CA HIS A 193 35.01 -10.84 -18.15
C HIS A 193 33.57 -11.00 -17.63
N ASP A 194 32.74 -11.67 -18.40
CA ASP A 194 31.33 -11.89 -18.09
C ASP A 194 31.02 -13.33 -17.61
N ARG A 195 32.07 -14.13 -17.37
CA ARG A 195 31.95 -15.50 -16.83
C ARG A 195 32.34 -15.53 -15.37
N ILE A 196 31.38 -15.94 -14.51
CA ILE A 196 31.56 -16.10 -13.09
C ILE A 196 31.38 -17.58 -12.75
N LEU A 197 32.39 -18.24 -12.19
CA LEU A 197 32.39 -19.68 -11.87
C LEU A 197 31.91 -20.56 -13.04
N GLY A 198 32.31 -20.18 -14.26
CA GLY A 198 32.00 -20.89 -15.51
C GLY A 198 30.63 -20.57 -16.12
N LYS A 199 29.76 -19.79 -15.47
CA LYS A 199 28.47 -19.34 -16.03
C LYS A 199 28.61 -17.90 -16.57
N GLN A 200 28.11 -17.69 -17.77
CA GLN A 200 28.11 -16.36 -18.40
C GLN A 200 26.89 -15.56 -17.96
N PHE A 201 27.06 -14.30 -17.62
CA PHE A 201 26.00 -13.37 -17.26
C PHE A 201 26.01 -12.17 -18.18
N GLY A 202 24.87 -11.80 -18.72
CA GLY A 202 24.69 -10.61 -19.54
C GLY A 202 24.39 -9.35 -18.69
N THR A 203 23.75 -9.54 -17.54
CA THR A 203 23.32 -8.47 -16.65
C THR A 203 23.59 -8.86 -15.19
N VAL A 204 23.98 -7.87 -14.39
CA VAL A 204 24.03 -7.95 -12.92
C VAL A 204 23.12 -6.88 -12.33
N ILE A 205 22.31 -7.29 -11.33
CA ILE A 205 21.37 -6.45 -10.57
C ILE A 205 21.90 -6.29 -9.15
N TYR A 206 21.85 -5.07 -8.62
CA TYR A 206 22.14 -4.80 -7.22
C TYR A 206 20.87 -4.92 -6.37
N GLY A 207 20.86 -5.88 -5.45
CA GLY A 207 19.71 -6.18 -4.59
C GLY A 207 19.55 -5.22 -3.41
N ALA A 208 20.66 -4.64 -2.92
CA ALA A 208 20.62 -3.74 -1.76
C ALA A 208 19.94 -4.34 -0.51
N GLY A 209 20.22 -5.61 -0.21
CA GLY A 209 19.56 -6.30 0.87
C GLY A 209 18.05 -6.40 0.66
N LYS A 210 17.26 -6.09 1.70
CA LYS A 210 15.77 -6.02 1.61
C LYS A 210 15.24 -5.00 0.62
N GLY A 211 16.09 -4.10 0.10
CA GLY A 211 15.72 -3.12 -0.92
C GLY A 211 15.20 -3.78 -2.19
N ILE A 212 15.69 -4.97 -2.54
CA ILE A 212 15.26 -5.73 -3.72
C ILE A 212 13.74 -6.00 -3.72
N TRP A 213 13.12 -6.13 -2.57
CA TRP A 213 11.67 -6.35 -2.47
C TRP A 213 10.84 -5.21 -3.06
N LYS A 214 11.39 -4.00 -3.08
CA LYS A 214 10.74 -2.82 -3.67
C LYS A 214 11.20 -2.58 -5.11
N THR A 215 12.49 -2.74 -5.37
CA THR A 215 13.08 -2.42 -6.67
C THR A 215 12.85 -3.51 -7.71
N PHE A 216 12.62 -4.77 -7.32
CA PHE A 216 12.40 -5.87 -8.25
C PHE A 216 11.10 -5.73 -9.05
N ALA A 217 10.13 -4.98 -8.56
CA ALA A 217 8.94 -4.63 -9.32
C ALA A 217 9.25 -3.87 -10.62
N ASP A 218 10.32 -3.07 -10.63
CA ASP A 218 10.79 -2.36 -11.82
C ASP A 218 11.30 -3.33 -12.91
N TYR A 219 11.98 -4.42 -12.50
CA TYR A 219 12.35 -5.51 -13.43
C TYR A 219 11.11 -6.15 -14.05
N VAL A 220 10.13 -6.51 -13.22
CA VAL A 220 8.90 -7.19 -13.66
C VAL A 220 8.05 -6.30 -14.56
N ASN A 221 8.02 -5.00 -14.30
CA ASN A 221 7.30 -4.01 -15.09
C ASN A 221 8.02 -3.63 -16.39
N GLY A 222 9.20 -4.23 -16.66
CA GLY A 222 9.92 -4.06 -17.90
C GLY A 222 10.70 -2.76 -17.98
N ALA A 223 11.45 -2.41 -16.92
CA ALA A 223 12.39 -1.27 -16.93
C ALA A 223 13.24 -1.23 -18.21
N GLU A 224 13.55 -2.41 -18.73
CA GLU A 224 14.17 -2.60 -20.05
C GLU A 224 13.44 -3.69 -20.83
N SER A 225 13.22 -3.49 -22.11
CA SER A 225 12.47 -4.43 -22.94
C SER A 225 13.05 -5.87 -22.95
N TYR A 226 14.37 -6.00 -22.84
CA TYR A 226 15.05 -7.31 -22.80
C TYR A 226 14.87 -8.02 -21.43
N PHE A 227 14.41 -7.34 -20.37
CA PHE A 227 14.04 -8.00 -19.11
C PHE A 227 12.77 -8.84 -19.24
N LEU A 228 11.91 -8.52 -20.20
CA LEU A 228 10.66 -9.26 -20.45
C LEU A 228 10.88 -10.56 -21.28
N GLY A 229 12.11 -10.81 -21.73
CA GLY A 229 12.42 -12.04 -22.48
C GLY A 229 12.64 -13.26 -21.57
N ASP A 230 12.87 -14.42 -22.21
CA ASP A 230 13.14 -15.71 -21.55
C ASP A 230 14.51 -15.75 -20.86
N ASN A 231 14.70 -14.91 -19.83
CA ASN A 231 15.96 -14.83 -19.10
C ASN A 231 15.97 -15.80 -17.90
N GLU A 232 17.13 -16.36 -17.61
CA GLU A 232 17.36 -17.09 -16.38
C GLU A 232 17.88 -16.15 -15.29
N LEU A 233 17.18 -16.13 -14.16
CA LEU A 233 17.51 -15.28 -13.01
C LEU A 233 18.22 -16.09 -11.94
N PHE A 234 19.36 -15.58 -11.45
CA PHE A 234 20.15 -16.18 -10.39
C PHE A 234 20.32 -15.20 -9.24
N TYR A 235 20.25 -15.69 -8.03
CA TYR A 235 20.47 -14.90 -6.80
C TYR A 235 21.74 -15.35 -6.10
N PHE A 236 22.50 -14.40 -5.58
CA PHE A 236 23.65 -14.58 -4.74
C PHE A 236 23.69 -13.49 -3.66
N GLY A 237 23.62 -13.90 -2.39
CA GLY A 237 23.65 -13.03 -1.21
C GLY A 237 24.52 -13.60 -0.13
N ASP A 238 24.50 -12.96 1.04
CA ASP A 238 25.22 -13.43 2.21
C ASP A 238 24.63 -14.77 2.71
N LEU A 239 25.51 -15.62 3.25
CA LEU A 239 25.11 -16.92 3.79
C LEU A 239 24.80 -16.76 5.28
N ASP A 240 23.72 -16.03 5.57
CA ASP A 240 23.16 -15.83 6.90
C ASP A 240 21.63 -15.87 6.84
N TYR A 241 20.97 -15.83 8.00
CA TYR A 241 19.50 -15.89 8.06
C TYR A 241 18.83 -14.77 7.27
N GLU A 242 19.43 -13.57 7.25
CA GLU A 242 18.83 -12.41 6.54
C GLU A 242 18.95 -12.57 5.04
N GLY A 243 20.11 -12.99 4.50
CA GLY A 243 20.30 -13.26 3.07
C GLY A 243 19.40 -14.39 2.56
N ILE A 244 19.20 -15.44 3.37
CA ILE A 244 18.27 -16.53 3.05
C ILE A 244 16.83 -16.01 3.00
N LEU A 245 16.41 -15.24 4.01
CA LEU A 245 15.06 -14.64 4.07
C LEU A 245 14.79 -13.70 2.90
N ILE A 246 15.79 -12.92 2.48
CA ILE A 246 15.66 -12.01 1.33
C ILE A 246 15.36 -12.81 0.05
N TYR A 247 16.06 -13.91 -0.17
CA TYR A 247 15.84 -14.78 -1.32
C TYR A 247 14.45 -15.42 -1.30
N GLU A 248 14.05 -16.03 -0.19
CA GLU A 248 12.75 -16.70 -0.06
C GLU A 248 11.58 -15.73 -0.29
N HIS A 249 11.65 -14.55 0.33
CA HIS A 249 10.63 -13.52 0.12
C HIS A 249 10.61 -12.97 -1.32
N LEU A 250 11.77 -12.89 -1.97
CA LEU A 250 11.84 -12.50 -3.38
C LEU A 250 11.15 -13.50 -4.31
N LEU A 251 11.23 -14.80 -3.99
CA LEU A 251 10.50 -15.84 -4.71
C LEU A 251 8.98 -15.67 -4.59
N GLU A 252 8.49 -15.45 -3.38
CA GLU A 252 7.05 -15.24 -3.11
C GLU A 252 6.50 -14.03 -3.87
N GLN A 253 7.23 -12.91 -3.85
CA GLN A 253 6.80 -11.69 -4.58
C GLN A 253 6.73 -11.89 -6.08
N LYS A 254 7.69 -12.63 -6.66
CA LYS A 254 7.74 -12.91 -8.07
C LYS A 254 6.55 -13.75 -8.54
N GLU A 255 6.23 -14.83 -7.85
CA GLU A 255 5.10 -15.70 -8.18
C GLU A 255 3.79 -14.90 -8.19
N TYR A 256 3.56 -14.07 -7.18
CA TYR A 256 2.36 -13.26 -7.07
C TYR A 256 2.21 -12.20 -8.19
N GLN A 257 3.30 -11.55 -8.59
CA GLN A 257 3.27 -10.51 -9.61
C GLN A 257 3.14 -11.10 -11.03
N TRP A 258 3.75 -12.25 -11.28
CA TRP A 258 3.71 -12.89 -12.58
C TRP A 258 2.34 -13.51 -12.91
N ASP A 259 1.70 -14.14 -11.96
CA ASP A 259 0.35 -14.69 -12.12
C ASP A 259 -0.68 -13.61 -12.43
N ARG A 260 -0.54 -12.42 -11.85
CA ARG A 260 -1.47 -11.30 -12.12
C ARG A 260 -1.37 -10.71 -13.52
N GLN A 261 -0.21 -10.80 -14.16
CA GLN A 261 0.03 -10.21 -15.49
C GLN A 261 -0.17 -11.20 -16.64
N GLY A 262 -0.42 -12.48 -16.37
CA GLY A 262 -0.63 -13.49 -17.41
C GLY A 262 0.59 -13.80 -18.27
N ASN A 263 1.76 -13.30 -17.91
CA ASN A 263 3.02 -13.56 -18.61
C ASN A 263 3.63 -14.87 -18.06
N GLY A 264 3.02 -15.99 -18.40
CA GLY A 264 3.54 -17.31 -18.07
C GLY A 264 4.79 -17.61 -18.85
N SER A 265 5.93 -17.56 -18.23
CA SER A 265 7.13 -18.38 -18.37
C SER A 265 8.43 -17.72 -17.95
N ALA A 266 8.41 -16.73 -17.11
CA ALA A 266 9.67 -16.31 -16.52
C ALA A 266 10.08 -17.35 -15.48
N GLY A 267 11.15 -18.05 -15.75
CA GLY A 267 11.70 -19.07 -14.88
C GLY A 267 11.88 -18.58 -13.44
N MET A 268 11.67 -19.45 -12.48
CA MET A 268 11.90 -19.21 -11.07
C MET A 268 13.31 -18.64 -10.84
N ILE A 269 13.45 -17.65 -9.95
CA ILE A 269 14.78 -17.17 -9.55
C ILE A 269 15.51 -18.33 -8.86
N GLN A 270 16.64 -18.73 -9.44
CA GLN A 270 17.46 -19.82 -8.95
C GLN A 270 18.58 -19.28 -8.04
N LEU A 271 19.00 -20.08 -7.08
CA LEU A 271 20.25 -19.77 -6.37
C LEU A 271 21.45 -19.97 -7.33
N PHE A 272 22.39 -19.06 -7.28
CA PHE A 272 23.68 -19.27 -7.93
C PHE A 272 24.51 -20.26 -7.07
N ARG A 273 24.09 -21.53 -7.07
CA ARG A 273 24.59 -22.60 -6.23
C ARG A 273 26.12 -22.68 -6.19
N LYS A 274 26.79 -22.58 -7.34
CA LYS A 274 28.26 -22.62 -7.41
C LYS A 274 28.96 -21.53 -6.61
N ALA A 275 28.33 -20.34 -6.47
CA ALA A 275 28.89 -19.28 -5.67
C ALA A 275 28.79 -19.60 -4.18
N TYR A 276 27.67 -20.15 -3.73
CA TYR A 276 27.52 -20.60 -2.34
C TYR A 276 28.43 -21.78 -2.01
N GLU A 277 28.59 -22.74 -2.93
CA GLU A 277 29.55 -23.84 -2.76
C GLU A 277 30.98 -23.30 -2.61
N ALA A 278 31.38 -22.33 -3.42
CA ALA A 278 32.70 -21.69 -3.30
C ALA A 278 32.86 -20.91 -1.98
N MET A 279 31.80 -20.28 -1.47
CA MET A 279 31.81 -19.66 -0.14
C MET A 279 32.02 -20.70 0.97
N LEU A 280 31.27 -21.79 0.92
CA LEU A 280 31.41 -22.90 1.90
C LEU A 280 32.81 -23.53 1.87
N ASP A 281 33.35 -23.79 0.67
CA ASP A 281 34.71 -24.31 0.54
C ASP A 281 35.77 -23.37 1.14
N LYS A 282 35.58 -22.05 0.94
CA LYS A 282 36.43 -21.03 1.55
C LYS A 282 36.28 -20.98 3.08
N ALA A 283 35.05 -21.06 3.58
CA ALA A 283 34.77 -21.11 5.03
C ALA A 283 35.39 -22.32 5.70
N LEU A 284 35.31 -23.51 5.07
CA LEU A 284 35.97 -24.73 5.53
C LEU A 284 37.50 -24.59 5.58
N GLN A 285 38.11 -23.95 4.59
CA GLN A 285 39.57 -23.70 4.57
C GLN A 285 40.02 -22.77 5.70
N ILE A 286 39.22 -21.78 6.05
CA ILE A 286 39.49 -20.82 7.13
C ILE A 286 39.21 -21.47 8.49
N GLY A 287 38.23 -22.38 8.58
CA GLY A 287 37.67 -22.98 9.77
C GLY A 287 36.53 -22.16 10.35
N PHE A 288 35.39 -22.80 10.59
CA PHE A 288 34.15 -22.12 11.04
C PHE A 288 34.35 -21.34 12.34
N SER A 289 35.15 -21.81 13.26
CA SER A 289 35.46 -21.11 14.53
C SER A 289 36.19 -19.77 14.35
N ALA A 290 36.76 -19.51 13.19
CA ALA A 290 37.42 -18.24 12.86
C ALA A 290 36.50 -17.25 12.11
N LEU A 291 35.28 -17.67 11.78
CA LEU A 291 34.28 -16.78 11.18
C LEU A 291 33.60 -15.95 12.28
N PRO A 292 33.14 -14.74 11.97
CA PRO A 292 32.37 -13.95 12.91
C PRO A 292 31.03 -14.64 13.20
N ASP A 293 30.62 -14.65 14.49
CA ASP A 293 29.31 -15.14 14.89
C ASP A 293 28.18 -14.40 14.16
N MET A 294 27.12 -15.14 13.84
CA MET A 294 25.91 -14.51 13.31
C MET A 294 25.38 -13.46 14.29
N LYS A 295 24.88 -12.36 13.76
CA LYS A 295 24.31 -11.28 14.58
C LYS A 295 23.11 -11.81 15.35
N GLU A 296 23.14 -11.72 16.68
CA GLU A 296 22.08 -12.18 17.62
C GLU A 296 20.66 -11.65 17.30
N LYS A 297 20.55 -10.65 16.42
CA LYS A 297 19.27 -9.98 16.06
C LYS A 297 18.69 -10.41 14.73
N GLN A 298 19.26 -11.40 14.06
CA GLN A 298 18.69 -11.88 12.80
C GLN A 298 17.47 -12.78 13.05
N ASN A 299 16.50 -12.69 12.16
CA ASN A 299 15.31 -13.55 12.21
C ASN A 299 15.66 -14.95 11.70
N SER A 300 15.73 -15.91 12.60
CA SER A 300 16.03 -17.32 12.28
C SER A 300 14.85 -18.10 11.69
N ASN A 301 13.70 -17.46 11.48
CA ASN A 301 12.52 -18.10 10.89
C ASN A 301 12.63 -18.12 9.36
N ILE A 302 13.48 -18.99 8.85
CA ILE A 302 13.68 -19.24 7.42
C ILE A 302 12.89 -20.47 6.98
N GLY A 303 12.50 -20.50 5.68
CA GLY A 303 11.89 -21.67 5.06
C GLY A 303 12.94 -22.73 4.68
N THR A 304 12.49 -23.75 3.96
CA THR A 304 13.36 -24.84 3.49
C THR A 304 13.86 -24.67 2.06
N VAL A 305 13.26 -23.75 1.31
CA VAL A 305 13.46 -23.59 -0.15
C VAL A 305 14.92 -23.31 -0.50
N PHE A 306 15.59 -22.47 0.29
CA PHE A 306 17.00 -22.20 0.12
C PHE A 306 17.84 -23.48 0.37
N LEU A 307 17.59 -24.17 1.46
CA LEU A 307 18.36 -25.36 1.88
C LEU A 307 18.14 -26.55 0.93
N ASP A 308 16.95 -26.67 0.33
CA ASP A 308 16.58 -27.79 -0.54
C ASP A 308 17.40 -27.85 -1.84
N VAL A 309 18.06 -26.76 -2.22
CA VAL A 309 18.97 -26.68 -3.36
C VAL A 309 20.28 -27.46 -3.11
N PHE A 310 20.64 -27.71 -1.85
CA PHE A 310 21.90 -28.32 -1.45
C PHE A 310 21.71 -29.78 -1.01
N ASP A 311 22.77 -30.60 -1.17
CA ASP A 311 22.82 -31.93 -0.63
C ASP A 311 22.97 -31.93 0.92
N GLU A 312 22.81 -33.10 1.56
CA GLU A 312 22.82 -33.22 3.02
C GLU A 312 24.13 -32.75 3.66
N GLU A 313 25.26 -32.95 3.00
CA GLU A 313 26.56 -32.53 3.51
C GLU A 313 26.66 -31.01 3.54
N ARG A 314 26.29 -30.32 2.44
CA ARG A 314 26.29 -28.87 2.34
C ARG A 314 25.27 -28.23 3.27
N ARG A 315 24.09 -28.82 3.44
CA ARG A 315 23.11 -28.37 4.46
C ARG A 315 23.67 -28.37 5.86
N ARG A 316 24.37 -29.43 6.23
CA ARG A 316 25.06 -29.50 7.56
C ARG A 316 26.07 -28.37 7.70
N GLN A 317 26.92 -28.15 6.70
CA GLN A 317 27.89 -27.05 6.69
C GLN A 317 27.27 -25.67 6.82
N ILE A 318 26.13 -25.44 6.14
CA ILE A 318 25.38 -24.19 6.27
C ILE A 318 24.84 -23.98 7.69
N HIS A 319 24.42 -25.04 8.37
CA HIS A 319 23.96 -24.96 9.76
C HIS A 319 25.09 -24.76 10.78
N GLU A 320 26.33 -25.04 10.42
CA GLU A 320 27.50 -24.84 11.26
C GLU A 320 28.11 -23.45 11.19
N ILE A 321 27.72 -22.65 10.16
CA ILE A 321 28.10 -21.25 9.97
C ILE A 321 27.13 -20.36 10.71
#